data_c66dae2b71dd30d1a7849c00f6276c6f
#
_entry.id   c66dae2b71dd30d1a7849c00f6276c6f
#
_cell.length_a   1.000
_cell.length_b   1.000
_cell.length_c   1.000
_cell.angle_alpha   90.00
_cell.angle_beta   90.00
_cell.angle_gamma   90.00
#
_symmetry.space_group_name_H-M   'P 1'
#
loop_
_entity.id
_entity.type
_entity.pdbx_description
1 polymer ?
#
loop_
_entity_poly.entity_id
_entity_poly.type
_entity_poly.pdbx_seq_one_letter_code
_entity_poly.pdbx_strand_id
1 'polypeptide(L)'
;MTNYNSNDNRFDGRCFLEEVEIKLQKRLEEIGQSLSDGQKEIDNMQEYYWENYTEMDEYGYEDYDNQQALLHQVNANNEKLQLKHRFEKMLDAPFFGRVDFMYDGDDEPEPFYIGIGNFAEKTGMQPLIYDWRAPVSSLFYDYDKGPASYEAPAGRLDGEILSKWQFKIQNGELVYAFESDTKIDDDILKKELGTNSDVKLKNIVRTIQKEQNAIIRNTKDRILVIQGAAGSGKTSIAL
;
A
#
# COMPACT_ATOMS: atom_id res chain seq x y z
N MET A 1 23.99 24.87 -9.56
CA MET A 1 22.83 24.84 -10.49
C MET A 1 22.99 23.57 -11.31
N THR A 2 22.56 22.45 -10.80
CA THR A 2 22.56 21.16 -11.50
C THR A 2 21.23 21.06 -12.23
N ASN A 3 21.28 21.09 -13.55
CA ASN A 3 20.13 20.82 -14.41
C ASN A 3 19.69 19.36 -14.17
N TYR A 4 18.65 19.17 -13.41
CA TYR A 4 17.92 17.90 -13.38
C TYR A 4 17.18 17.75 -14.72
N ASN A 5 17.73 16.93 -15.58
CA ASN A 5 17.12 16.58 -16.87
C ASN A 5 15.87 15.73 -16.60
N SER A 6 14.72 16.14 -17.14
CA SER A 6 13.44 15.43 -17.04
C SER A 6 13.46 13.98 -17.60
N ASN A 7 14.54 13.59 -18.27
CA ASN A 7 14.76 12.21 -18.74
C ASN A 7 15.33 11.27 -17.67
N ASP A 8 15.97 11.79 -16.61
CA ASP A 8 16.62 10.99 -15.57
C ASP A 8 15.58 10.35 -14.60
N ASN A 9 14.47 11.04 -14.37
CA ASN A 9 13.44 10.60 -13.42
C ASN A 9 12.56 9.43 -13.95
N ARG A 10 12.44 9.24 -15.28
CA ARG A 10 11.81 8.03 -15.86
C ARG A 10 12.65 6.79 -15.62
N PHE A 11 13.95 6.96 -15.61
CA PHE A 11 14.91 5.89 -15.35
C PHE A 11 14.86 5.46 -13.89
N ASP A 12 14.79 6.41 -12.98
CA ASP A 12 14.68 6.16 -11.53
C ASP A 12 13.40 5.39 -11.16
N GLY A 13 12.24 5.77 -11.70
CA GLY A 13 10.97 5.05 -11.50
C GLY A 13 11.00 3.61 -12.00
N ARG A 14 11.70 3.32 -13.11
CA ARG A 14 11.84 1.97 -13.66
C ARG A 14 12.78 1.13 -12.82
N CYS A 15 13.95 1.65 -12.46
CA CYS A 15 14.89 0.95 -11.59
C CYS A 15 14.27 0.63 -10.23
N PHE A 16 13.53 1.55 -9.64
CA PHE A 16 12.82 1.32 -8.39
C PHE A 16 11.72 0.27 -8.54
N LEU A 17 11.00 0.26 -9.65
CA LEU A 17 9.99 -0.77 -9.95
C LEU A 17 10.61 -2.16 -9.98
N GLU A 18 11.70 -2.34 -10.74
CA GLU A 18 12.43 -3.61 -10.83
C GLU A 18 12.94 -4.07 -9.45
N GLU A 19 13.48 -3.15 -8.65
CA GLU A 19 13.92 -3.43 -7.28
C GLU A 19 12.76 -3.92 -6.40
N VAL A 20 11.63 -3.22 -6.44
CA VAL A 20 10.44 -3.54 -5.66
C VAL A 20 9.86 -4.88 -6.09
N GLU A 21 9.80 -5.18 -7.38
CA GLU A 21 9.29 -6.45 -7.90
C GLU A 21 10.13 -7.64 -7.39
N ILE A 22 11.45 -7.53 -7.46
CA ILE A 22 12.36 -8.57 -6.94
C ILE A 22 12.11 -8.81 -5.44
N LYS A 23 11.98 -7.73 -4.67
CA LYS A 23 11.73 -7.81 -3.23
C LYS A 23 10.33 -8.37 -2.90
N LEU A 24 9.31 -8.00 -3.67
CA LEU A 24 7.95 -8.53 -3.55
C LEU A 24 7.92 -10.03 -3.85
N GLN A 25 8.55 -10.48 -4.93
CA GLN A 25 8.65 -11.89 -5.31
C GLN A 25 9.31 -12.70 -4.20
N LYS A 26 10.45 -12.22 -3.68
CA LYS A 26 11.14 -12.87 -2.56
C LYS A 26 10.25 -12.99 -1.34
N ARG A 27 9.51 -11.93 -0.98
CA ARG A 27 8.57 -11.98 0.15
C ARG A 27 7.43 -12.96 -0.08
N LEU A 28 6.92 -13.06 -1.30
CA LEU A 28 5.89 -14.03 -1.66
C LEU A 28 6.38 -15.47 -1.55
N GLU A 29 7.61 -15.76 -1.94
CA GLU A 29 8.24 -17.06 -1.75
C GLU A 29 8.37 -17.42 -0.26
N GLU A 30 8.89 -16.48 0.57
CA GLU A 30 9.01 -16.66 2.02
C GLU A 30 7.65 -16.93 2.69
N ILE A 31 6.61 -16.17 2.30
CA ILE A 31 5.26 -16.36 2.82
C ILE A 31 4.69 -17.71 2.34
N GLY A 32 4.92 -18.08 1.08
CA GLY A 32 4.50 -19.36 0.53
C GLY A 32 5.08 -20.55 1.30
N GLN A 33 6.38 -20.50 1.60
CA GLN A 33 7.03 -21.52 2.42
C GLN A 33 6.46 -21.55 3.85
N SER A 34 6.31 -20.39 4.47
CA SER A 34 5.73 -20.28 5.83
C SER A 34 4.29 -20.76 5.92
N LEU A 35 3.49 -20.58 4.86
CA LEU A 35 2.13 -21.13 4.76
C LEU A 35 2.14 -22.66 4.66
N SER A 36 3.04 -23.21 3.83
CA SER A 36 3.19 -24.65 3.70
C SER A 36 3.60 -25.33 5.02
N ASP A 37 4.54 -24.72 5.73
CA ASP A 37 5.00 -25.24 7.02
C ASP A 37 3.92 -25.09 8.09
N GLY A 38 3.20 -23.97 8.13
CA GLY A 38 2.07 -23.79 9.02
C GLY A 38 0.90 -24.73 8.74
N GLN A 39 0.67 -25.12 7.47
CA GLN A 39 -0.36 -26.13 7.15
C GLN A 39 0.02 -27.51 7.68
N LYS A 40 1.29 -27.91 7.49
CA LYS A 40 1.78 -29.20 8.06
C LYS A 40 1.63 -29.25 9.57
N GLU A 41 1.87 -28.13 10.26
CA GLU A 41 1.72 -28.04 11.70
C GLU A 41 0.24 -28.18 12.11
N ILE A 42 -0.68 -27.55 11.38
CA ILE A 42 -2.12 -27.71 11.57
C ILE A 42 -2.53 -29.19 11.39
N ASP A 43 -2.06 -29.81 10.30
CA ASP A 43 -2.38 -31.21 10.00
C ASP A 43 -1.86 -32.15 11.11
N ASN A 44 -0.63 -31.94 11.59
CA ASN A 44 -0.05 -32.69 12.71
C ASN A 44 -0.83 -32.49 14.03
N MET A 45 -1.25 -31.25 14.34
CA MET A 45 -2.06 -30.94 15.50
C MET A 45 -3.43 -31.64 15.44
N GLN A 46 -4.05 -31.68 14.26
CA GLN A 46 -5.33 -32.37 14.05
C GLN A 46 -5.18 -33.89 14.20
N GLU A 47 -4.11 -34.45 13.62
CA GLU A 47 -3.83 -35.90 13.73
C GLU A 47 -3.61 -36.29 15.21
N TYR A 48 -2.77 -35.53 15.93
CA TYR A 48 -2.53 -35.72 17.35
C TYR A 48 -3.83 -35.64 18.18
N TYR A 49 -4.70 -34.67 17.87
CA TYR A 49 -5.98 -34.53 18.56
C TYR A 49 -6.88 -35.76 18.36
N TRP A 50 -6.99 -36.29 17.15
CA TRP A 50 -7.83 -37.43 16.84
C TRP A 50 -7.28 -38.74 17.40
N GLU A 51 -5.98 -38.92 17.45
CA GLU A 51 -5.34 -40.10 18.02
C GLU A 51 -5.49 -40.20 19.53
N ASN A 52 -5.53 -39.06 20.23
CA ASN A 52 -5.54 -38.98 21.66
C ASN A 52 -6.90 -38.53 22.24
N TYR A 53 -7.92 -38.40 21.43
CA TYR A 53 -9.22 -37.83 21.80
C TYR A 53 -9.87 -38.50 23.00
N THR A 54 -9.80 -39.85 23.13
CA THR A 54 -10.40 -40.60 24.22
C THR A 54 -9.67 -40.42 25.54
N GLU A 55 -8.37 -40.14 25.54
CA GLU A 55 -7.57 -39.88 26.75
C GLU A 55 -7.72 -38.43 27.22
N MET A 56 -7.87 -37.48 26.29
CA MET A 56 -8.06 -36.07 26.62
C MET A 56 -9.42 -35.77 27.27
N ASP A 57 -10.47 -36.52 26.91
CA ASP A 57 -11.83 -36.35 27.47
C ASP A 57 -11.87 -36.63 28.97
N GLU A 58 -10.94 -37.47 29.48
CA GLU A 58 -10.86 -37.83 30.91
C GLU A 58 -10.28 -36.68 31.77
N TYR A 59 -9.51 -35.75 31.21
CA TYR A 59 -8.81 -34.65 31.92
C TYR A 59 -9.21 -33.22 31.50
N GLY A 60 -10.06 -33.03 30.49
CA GLY A 60 -10.75 -31.80 30.09
C GLY A 60 -9.93 -30.52 29.80
N TYR A 61 -8.79 -30.35 30.46
CA TYR A 61 -7.94 -29.15 30.30
C TYR A 61 -7.03 -29.22 29.05
N GLU A 62 -6.51 -30.40 28.74
CA GLU A 62 -5.63 -30.58 27.56
C GLU A 62 -6.36 -30.39 26.27
N ASP A 63 -7.65 -30.73 26.21
CA ASP A 63 -8.51 -30.53 25.04
C ASP A 63 -8.66 -29.03 24.74
N TYR A 64 -8.94 -28.19 25.74
CA TYR A 64 -9.09 -26.76 25.58
C TYR A 64 -7.79 -26.11 25.10
N ASP A 65 -6.64 -26.45 25.67
CA ASP A 65 -5.36 -25.85 25.28
C ASP A 65 -4.95 -26.23 23.85
N ASN A 66 -5.18 -27.49 23.45
CA ASN A 66 -4.94 -27.97 22.10
C ASN A 66 -5.86 -27.30 21.09
N GLN A 67 -7.14 -27.10 21.39
CA GLN A 67 -8.07 -26.36 20.52
C GLN A 67 -7.66 -24.89 20.37
N GLN A 68 -7.22 -24.23 21.45
CA GLN A 68 -6.72 -22.85 21.39
C GLN A 68 -5.46 -22.74 20.56
N ALA A 69 -4.50 -23.65 20.71
CA ALA A 69 -3.27 -23.69 19.92
C ALA A 69 -3.56 -23.88 18.41
N LEU A 70 -4.46 -24.81 18.08
CA LEU A 70 -4.90 -25.03 16.71
C LEU A 70 -5.57 -23.77 16.12
N LEU A 71 -6.46 -23.13 16.87
CA LEU A 71 -7.14 -21.90 16.44
C LEU A 71 -6.14 -20.77 16.18
N HIS A 72 -5.13 -20.60 17.06
CA HIS A 72 -4.06 -19.63 16.86
C HIS A 72 -3.28 -19.89 15.58
N GLN A 73 -2.92 -21.14 15.30
CA GLN A 73 -2.17 -21.50 14.11
C GLN A 73 -2.98 -21.28 12.82
N VAL A 74 -4.27 -21.64 12.83
CA VAL A 74 -5.19 -21.40 11.72
C VAL A 74 -5.33 -19.89 11.47
N ASN A 75 -5.49 -19.07 12.51
CA ASN A 75 -5.60 -17.62 12.36
C ASN A 75 -4.30 -17.03 11.82
N ALA A 76 -3.14 -17.43 12.30
CA ALA A 76 -1.84 -16.99 11.81
C ALA A 76 -1.64 -17.35 10.31
N ASN A 77 -2.07 -18.54 9.88
CA ASN A 77 -2.04 -18.92 8.47
C ASN A 77 -2.99 -18.08 7.60
N ASN A 78 -4.19 -17.78 8.10
CA ASN A 78 -5.15 -16.93 7.40
C ASN A 78 -4.60 -15.50 7.21
N GLU A 79 -3.94 -14.92 8.22
CA GLU A 79 -3.29 -13.62 8.12
C GLU A 79 -2.18 -13.62 7.05
N LYS A 80 -1.35 -14.66 7.02
CA LYS A 80 -0.31 -14.84 6.01
C LYS A 80 -0.90 -14.98 4.61
N LEU A 81 -2.02 -15.69 4.46
CA LEU A 81 -2.72 -15.83 3.18
C LEU A 81 -3.28 -14.50 2.67
N GLN A 82 -3.86 -13.69 3.56
CA GLN A 82 -4.31 -12.35 3.21
C GLN A 82 -3.14 -11.45 2.79
N LEU A 83 -2.01 -11.53 3.50
CA LEU A 83 -0.80 -10.80 3.15
C LEU A 83 -0.26 -11.23 1.77
N LYS A 84 -0.25 -12.53 1.49
CA LYS A 84 0.13 -13.08 0.18
C LYS A 84 -0.73 -12.50 -0.94
N HIS A 85 -2.05 -12.57 -0.80
CA HIS A 85 -2.98 -12.02 -1.80
C HIS A 85 -2.79 -10.51 -2.02
N ARG A 86 -2.48 -9.76 -0.95
CA ARG A 86 -2.17 -8.34 -1.08
C ARG A 86 -0.90 -8.11 -1.88
N PHE A 87 0.17 -8.84 -1.62
CA PHE A 87 1.43 -8.71 -2.35
C PHE A 87 1.33 -9.20 -3.80
N GLU A 88 0.53 -10.24 -4.08
CA GLU A 88 0.21 -10.67 -5.44
C GLU A 88 -0.47 -9.53 -6.24
N LYS A 89 -1.41 -8.80 -5.64
CA LYS A 89 -2.03 -7.63 -6.27
C LYS A 89 -1.04 -6.48 -6.46
N MET A 90 -0.09 -6.31 -5.54
CA MET A 90 0.92 -5.26 -5.65
C MET A 90 1.92 -5.53 -6.78
N LEU A 91 2.14 -6.79 -7.19
CA LEU A 91 3.01 -7.10 -8.34
C LEU A 91 2.50 -6.51 -9.66
N ASP A 92 1.19 -6.38 -9.84
CA ASP A 92 0.62 -5.76 -11.04
C ASP A 92 0.95 -4.26 -11.12
N ALA A 93 0.77 -3.53 -10.00
CA ALA A 93 1.04 -2.10 -9.91
C ALA A 93 1.42 -1.72 -8.47
N PRO A 94 2.69 -1.86 -8.07
CA PRO A 94 3.10 -1.69 -6.68
C PRO A 94 2.92 -0.26 -6.17
N PHE A 95 3.12 0.74 -7.03
CA PHE A 95 2.94 2.16 -6.70
C PHE A 95 2.36 2.93 -7.89
N PHE A 96 1.75 4.06 -7.61
CA PHE A 96 1.18 4.96 -8.63
C PHE A 96 1.60 6.41 -8.44
N GLY A 97 2.21 6.75 -7.32
CA GLY A 97 2.66 8.09 -7.00
C GLY A 97 4.00 8.11 -6.29
N ARG A 98 4.72 9.23 -6.41
CA ARG A 98 5.91 9.57 -5.65
C ARG A 98 5.86 11.04 -5.27
N VAL A 99 6.28 11.34 -4.06
CA VAL A 99 6.51 12.69 -3.56
C VAL A 99 7.93 12.78 -3.04
N ASP A 100 8.69 13.74 -3.53
CA ASP A 100 9.99 14.08 -2.96
C ASP A 100 9.77 15.21 -1.96
N PHE A 101 9.88 14.89 -0.67
CA PHE A 101 9.61 15.80 0.42
C PHE A 101 10.87 16.10 1.19
N MET A 102 11.15 17.37 1.38
CA MET A 102 12.28 17.84 2.17
C MET A 102 11.75 18.40 3.49
N TYR A 103 12.15 17.78 4.60
CA TYR A 103 11.78 18.28 5.92
C TYR A 103 12.47 19.60 6.24
N ASP A 104 11.83 20.42 7.06
CA ASP A 104 12.44 21.65 7.55
C ASP A 104 13.72 21.34 8.35
N GLY A 105 14.85 21.81 7.83
CA GLY A 105 16.16 21.60 8.43
C GLY A 105 16.99 20.48 7.82
N ASP A 106 16.46 19.74 6.87
CA ASP A 106 17.20 18.73 6.11
C ASP A 106 17.76 19.31 4.81
N ASP A 107 18.87 18.74 4.36
CA ASP A 107 19.58 19.17 3.13
C ASP A 107 19.15 18.32 1.90
N GLU A 108 18.56 17.14 2.11
CA GLU A 108 18.18 16.21 1.04
C GLU A 108 16.71 15.80 1.14
N PRO A 109 16.00 15.70 0.00
CA PRO A 109 14.62 15.25 0.00
C PRO A 109 14.50 13.74 0.20
N GLU A 110 13.50 13.31 0.93
CA GLU A 110 13.11 11.93 1.08
C GLU A 110 12.03 11.55 0.05
N PRO A 111 12.23 10.49 -0.76
CA PRO A 111 11.23 10.03 -1.71
C PRO A 111 10.19 9.11 -1.04
N PHE A 112 8.93 9.45 -1.14
CA PHE A 112 7.80 8.65 -0.68
C PHE A 112 7.04 8.06 -1.87
N TYR A 113 7.17 6.75 -2.07
CA TYR A 113 6.39 6.03 -3.05
C TYR A 113 5.05 5.59 -2.47
N ILE A 114 3.98 5.83 -3.19
CA ILE A 114 2.60 5.64 -2.72
C ILE A 114 1.91 4.60 -3.58
N GLY A 115 1.34 3.60 -2.93
CA GLY A 115 0.68 2.47 -3.58
C GLY A 115 -0.61 2.06 -2.89
N ILE A 116 -1.14 0.91 -3.31
CA ILE A 116 -2.40 0.35 -2.77
C ILE A 116 -2.25 -0.28 -1.39
N GLY A 117 -1.02 -0.42 -0.89
CA GLY A 117 -0.72 -0.96 0.43
C GLY A 117 0.72 -0.71 0.83
N ASN A 118 1.02 -0.85 2.12
CA ASN A 118 2.39 -0.77 2.61
C ASN A 118 3.20 -1.99 2.18
N PHE A 119 4.43 -1.73 1.74
CA PHE A 119 5.44 -2.75 1.50
C PHE A 119 6.76 -2.36 2.14
N ALA A 120 7.27 -3.21 3.01
CA ALA A 120 8.61 -3.13 3.59
C ALA A 120 9.35 -4.44 3.35
N GLU A 121 10.68 -4.37 3.21
CA GLU A 121 11.50 -5.55 2.98
C GLU A 121 11.42 -6.57 4.12
N LYS A 122 11.35 -6.07 5.36
CA LYS A 122 11.14 -6.87 6.57
C LYS A 122 10.14 -6.18 7.50
N THR A 123 9.48 -6.98 8.30
CA THR A 123 8.58 -6.47 9.34
C THR A 123 9.35 -5.54 10.30
N GLY A 124 8.79 -4.35 10.54
CA GLY A 124 9.40 -3.33 11.42
C GLY A 124 10.41 -2.40 10.75
N MET A 125 10.74 -2.62 9.47
CA MET A 125 11.53 -1.66 8.70
C MET A 125 10.64 -0.56 8.10
N GLN A 126 11.27 0.55 7.73
CA GLN A 126 10.62 1.63 7.00
C GLN A 126 10.03 1.09 5.68
N PRO A 127 8.80 1.45 5.34
CA PRO A 127 8.20 1.03 4.08
C PRO A 127 8.94 1.58 2.88
N LEU A 128 9.12 0.74 1.86
CA LEU A 128 9.54 1.16 0.52
C LEU A 128 8.37 1.77 -0.25
N ILE A 129 7.15 1.26 0.01
CA ILE A 129 5.90 1.77 -0.55
C ILE A 129 4.95 2.03 0.61
N TYR A 130 4.38 3.21 0.63
CA TYR A 130 3.39 3.63 1.62
C TYR A 130 1.99 3.42 1.09
N ASP A 131 1.12 2.90 1.95
CA ASP A 131 -0.31 2.83 1.66
C ASP A 131 -0.85 4.25 1.38
N TRP A 132 -1.70 4.39 0.37
CA TRP A 132 -2.33 5.65 0.00
C TRP A 132 -3.12 6.30 1.16
N ARG A 133 -3.52 5.51 2.16
CA ARG A 133 -4.19 5.96 3.38
C ARG A 133 -3.22 6.39 4.48
N ALA A 134 -1.93 6.12 4.35
CA ALA A 134 -0.94 6.52 5.36
C ALA A 134 -0.88 8.05 5.51
N PRO A 135 -0.58 8.57 6.71
CA PRO A 135 -0.51 10.02 6.94
C PRO A 135 0.40 10.76 5.96
N VAL A 136 1.59 10.23 5.66
CA VAL A 136 2.55 10.81 4.72
C VAL A 136 1.98 10.91 3.30
N SER A 137 1.09 10.00 2.91
CA SER A 137 0.47 10.02 1.59
C SER A 137 -0.47 11.23 1.38
N SER A 138 -0.83 11.97 2.44
CA SER A 138 -1.55 13.26 2.32
C SER A 138 -0.75 14.29 1.53
N LEU A 139 0.57 14.24 1.56
CA LEU A 139 1.44 15.12 0.77
C LEU A 139 1.12 15.01 -0.74
N PHE A 140 0.78 13.82 -1.20
CA PHE A 140 0.43 13.61 -2.61
C PHE A 140 -0.93 14.18 -2.99
N TYR A 141 -1.92 14.09 -2.09
CA TYR A 141 -3.31 14.43 -2.40
C TYR A 141 -3.70 15.86 -2.04
N ASP A 142 -3.17 16.38 -0.93
CA ASP A 142 -3.65 17.62 -0.32
C ASP A 142 -2.82 18.85 -0.70
N TYR A 143 -1.63 18.65 -1.24
CA TYR A 143 -0.69 19.73 -1.54
C TYR A 143 -0.22 19.70 -3.00
N ASP A 144 0.05 20.88 -3.52
CA ASP A 144 0.86 21.08 -4.73
C ASP A 144 2.35 21.15 -4.33
N LYS A 145 3.26 21.45 -5.28
CA LYS A 145 4.66 21.72 -4.95
C LYS A 145 4.78 22.95 -4.04
N GLY A 146 5.76 22.93 -3.16
CA GLY A 146 6.03 23.99 -2.20
C GLY A 146 5.74 23.56 -0.76
N PRO A 147 5.51 24.52 0.14
CA PRO A 147 5.31 24.25 1.56
C PRO A 147 4.17 23.29 1.83
N ALA A 148 4.43 22.25 2.60
CA ALA A 148 3.47 21.21 2.93
C ALA A 148 3.75 20.62 4.33
N SER A 149 2.76 19.95 4.89
CA SER A 149 2.91 19.28 6.18
C SER A 149 1.98 18.08 6.28
N TYR A 150 2.32 17.14 7.16
CA TYR A 150 1.42 16.04 7.49
C TYR A 150 1.48 15.68 8.97
N GLU A 151 0.42 15.06 9.47
CA GLU A 151 0.30 14.62 10.87
C GLU A 151 0.82 13.19 11.00
N ALA A 152 2.03 13.03 11.52
CA ALA A 152 2.59 11.74 11.89
C ALA A 152 2.15 11.36 13.32
N PRO A 153 2.26 10.07 13.73
CA PRO A 153 1.97 9.66 15.12
C PRO A 153 2.79 10.42 16.17
N ALA A 154 3.98 10.88 15.80
CA ALA A 154 4.88 11.65 16.66
C ALA A 154 4.56 13.16 16.69
N GLY A 155 3.63 13.63 15.87
CA GLY A 155 3.26 15.03 15.73
C GLY A 155 3.30 15.53 14.28
N ARG A 156 3.08 16.82 14.10
CA ARG A 156 3.10 17.47 12.80
C ARG A 156 4.54 17.61 12.30
N LEU A 157 4.74 17.26 11.04
CA LEU A 157 5.98 17.40 10.30
C LEU A 157 5.77 18.41 9.16
N ASP A 158 6.58 19.46 9.17
CA ASP A 158 6.54 20.53 8.18
C ASP A 158 7.76 20.42 7.24
N GLY A 159 7.62 20.93 6.01
CA GLY A 159 8.65 20.89 4.99
C GLY A 159 8.16 21.36 3.65
N GLU A 160 8.83 20.96 2.57
CA GLU A 160 8.53 21.36 1.22
C GLU A 160 8.49 20.17 0.25
N ILE A 161 7.47 20.13 -0.61
CA ILE A 161 7.39 19.20 -1.72
C ILE A 161 8.18 19.75 -2.90
N LEU A 162 9.26 19.07 -3.27
CA LEU A 162 10.12 19.46 -4.38
C LEU A 162 9.63 18.92 -5.70
N SER A 163 9.13 17.68 -5.72
CA SER A 163 8.54 17.07 -6.91
C SER A 163 7.42 16.11 -6.57
N LYS A 164 6.51 15.93 -7.52
CA LYS A 164 5.41 14.95 -7.46
C LYS A 164 5.33 14.23 -8.79
N TRP A 165 5.31 12.90 -8.73
CA TRP A 165 5.28 12.05 -9.92
C TRP A 165 4.07 11.14 -9.87
N GLN A 166 3.47 10.94 -11.04
CA GLN A 166 2.43 9.93 -11.25
C GLN A 166 2.96 8.86 -12.20
N PHE A 167 2.67 7.61 -11.85
CA PHE A 167 3.09 6.44 -12.62
C PHE A 167 1.87 5.65 -13.05
N LYS A 168 1.89 5.14 -14.27
CA LYS A 168 0.99 4.09 -14.71
C LYS A 168 1.80 2.83 -14.89
N ILE A 169 1.55 1.86 -14.05
CA ILE A 169 2.14 0.52 -14.09
C ILE A 169 1.02 -0.45 -14.39
N GLN A 170 1.25 -1.41 -15.28
CA GLN A 170 0.31 -2.47 -15.63
C GLN A 170 1.10 -3.76 -15.88
N ASN A 171 0.67 -4.86 -15.26
CA ASN A 171 1.33 -6.16 -15.34
C ASN A 171 2.82 -6.10 -14.97
N GLY A 172 3.19 -5.27 -13.98
CA GLY A 172 4.58 -5.05 -13.59
C GLY A 172 5.39 -4.16 -14.56
N GLU A 173 4.81 -3.62 -15.62
CA GLU A 173 5.53 -2.78 -16.58
C GLU A 173 5.17 -1.30 -16.42
N LEU A 174 6.18 -0.44 -16.40
CA LEU A 174 5.99 1.01 -16.40
C LEU A 174 5.53 1.48 -17.78
N VAL A 175 4.24 1.80 -17.91
CA VAL A 175 3.63 2.30 -19.14
C VAL A 175 4.03 3.75 -19.38
N TYR A 176 3.87 4.62 -18.38
CA TYR A 176 4.34 6.00 -18.40
C TYR A 176 4.56 6.57 -16.99
N ALA A 177 5.37 7.63 -16.94
CA ALA A 177 5.56 8.47 -15.76
C ALA A 177 5.51 9.93 -16.18
N PHE A 178 4.91 10.77 -15.37
CA PHE A 178 4.91 12.22 -15.58
C PHE A 178 4.95 12.97 -14.27
N GLU A 179 5.60 14.13 -14.30
CA GLU A 179 5.62 15.04 -13.17
C GLU A 179 4.30 15.82 -13.10
N SER A 180 3.69 15.86 -11.92
CA SER A 180 2.32 16.37 -11.74
C SER A 180 2.17 17.87 -11.92
N ASP A 181 3.28 18.64 -11.90
CA ASP A 181 3.28 20.10 -11.96
C ASP A 181 3.73 20.69 -13.29
N THR A 182 4.18 19.89 -14.22
CA THR A 182 4.22 20.38 -15.58
C THR A 182 2.77 20.60 -16.00
N LYS A 183 2.41 21.84 -16.34
CA LYS A 183 1.19 22.11 -17.13
C LYS A 183 1.11 21.01 -18.16
N ILE A 184 0.13 20.11 -18.00
CA ILE A 184 -0.04 18.95 -18.86
C ILE A 184 0.01 19.51 -20.28
N ASP A 185 1.09 19.19 -20.98
CA ASP A 185 1.21 19.57 -22.39
C ASP A 185 0.01 18.91 -23.06
N ASP A 186 -0.86 19.75 -23.61
CA ASP A 186 -2.20 19.40 -24.11
C ASP A 186 -2.14 18.19 -25.07
N ASP A 187 -0.96 17.95 -25.66
CA ASP A 187 -0.71 16.87 -26.60
C ASP A 187 -0.54 15.48 -25.95
N ILE A 188 0.01 15.40 -24.74
CA ILE A 188 0.08 14.12 -24.00
C ILE A 188 -1.30 13.76 -23.46
N LEU A 189 -2.05 14.74 -22.97
CA LEU A 189 -3.42 14.56 -22.52
C LEU A 189 -4.36 14.18 -23.68
N LYS A 190 -4.20 14.81 -24.86
CA LYS A 190 -4.95 14.48 -26.07
C LYS A 190 -4.63 13.09 -26.61
N LYS A 191 -3.36 12.65 -26.54
CA LYS A 191 -2.93 11.33 -26.96
C LYS A 191 -3.47 10.23 -26.05
N GLU A 192 -3.54 10.50 -24.74
CA GLU A 192 -4.11 9.58 -23.74
C GLU A 192 -5.64 9.59 -23.73
N LEU A 193 -6.30 10.71 -24.07
CA LEU A 193 -7.75 10.79 -24.22
C LEU A 193 -8.24 10.19 -25.55
N GLY A 194 -7.37 10.12 -26.56
CA GLY A 194 -7.68 9.56 -27.88
C GLY A 194 -7.51 8.04 -27.99
N THR A 195 -6.75 7.40 -27.11
CA THR A 195 -6.66 5.96 -27.01
C THR A 195 -7.64 5.46 -25.94
N ASN A 196 -8.73 4.87 -26.41
CA ASN A 196 -9.80 4.28 -25.60
C ASN A 196 -9.28 3.43 -24.45
N SER A 197 -10.02 3.58 -23.33
CA SER A 197 -10.08 2.69 -22.19
C SER A 197 -8.98 2.81 -21.14
N ASP A 198 -9.19 3.60 -20.17
CA ASP A 198 -9.27 3.25 -18.74
C ASP A 198 -9.70 4.46 -17.91
N VAL A 199 -10.96 4.79 -18.07
CA VAL A 199 -11.70 5.75 -17.24
C VAL A 199 -11.61 5.39 -15.76
N LYS A 200 -11.34 4.12 -15.42
CA LYS A 200 -11.30 3.65 -14.04
C LYS A 200 -10.07 4.12 -13.25
N LEU A 201 -8.87 4.14 -13.84
CA LEU A 201 -7.67 4.61 -13.14
C LEU A 201 -7.59 6.14 -13.07
N LYS A 202 -8.03 6.83 -14.12
CA LYS A 202 -8.22 8.29 -14.08
C LYS A 202 -9.22 8.70 -12.99
N ASN A 203 -10.23 7.87 -12.74
CA ASN A 203 -11.21 8.11 -11.69
C ASN A 203 -10.65 7.85 -10.30
N ILE A 204 -9.78 6.88 -10.06
CA ILE A 204 -9.23 6.63 -8.72
C ILE A 204 -8.31 7.76 -8.28
N VAL A 205 -7.45 8.27 -9.14
CA VAL A 205 -6.52 9.37 -8.80
C VAL A 205 -7.22 10.75 -8.77
N ARG A 206 -8.24 10.96 -9.61
CA ARG A 206 -9.03 12.20 -9.61
C ARG A 206 -10.21 12.18 -8.63
N THR A 207 -10.72 11.03 -8.22
CA THR A 207 -11.96 10.91 -7.44
C THR A 207 -11.74 10.80 -5.95
N ILE A 208 -10.52 10.71 -5.46
CA ILE A 208 -10.27 11.05 -4.06
C ILE A 208 -10.20 12.57 -3.99
N GLN A 209 -11.37 13.18 -4.01
CA GLN A 209 -11.47 14.62 -3.79
C GLN A 209 -10.92 14.92 -2.38
N LYS A 210 -10.39 16.12 -2.20
CA LYS A 210 -9.85 16.59 -0.91
C LYS A 210 -10.80 16.31 0.28
N GLU A 211 -12.11 16.42 0.04
CA GLU A 211 -13.15 16.10 1.03
C GLU A 211 -13.22 14.62 1.36
N GLN A 212 -13.07 13.72 0.38
CA GLN A 212 -13.05 12.28 0.59
C GLN A 212 -11.80 11.86 1.35
N ASN A 213 -10.68 12.48 1.05
CA ASN A 213 -9.41 12.25 1.72
C ASN A 213 -9.48 12.65 3.22
N ALA A 214 -10.13 13.78 3.53
CA ALA A 214 -10.37 14.21 4.90
C ALA A 214 -11.22 13.19 5.70
N ILE A 215 -12.20 12.55 5.04
CA ILE A 215 -13.04 11.51 5.66
C ILE A 215 -12.23 10.24 5.94
N ILE A 216 -11.46 9.76 4.96
CA ILE A 216 -10.64 8.53 5.06
C ILE A 216 -9.60 8.65 6.18
N ARG A 217 -9.04 9.84 6.37
CA ARG A 217 -7.99 10.11 7.37
C ARG A 217 -8.53 10.58 8.72
N ASN A 218 -9.84 10.61 8.90
CA ASN A 218 -10.44 11.00 10.15
C ASN A 218 -10.29 9.89 11.20
N THR A 219 -9.27 9.99 12.04
CA THR A 219 -9.01 9.08 13.16
C THR A 219 -9.52 9.65 14.50
N LYS A 220 -10.08 10.86 14.51
CA LYS A 220 -10.48 11.57 15.74
C LYS A 220 -11.91 11.27 16.15
N ASP A 221 -12.81 11.07 15.21
CA ASP A 221 -14.23 10.86 15.47
C ASP A 221 -14.55 9.39 15.74
N ARG A 222 -15.23 9.11 16.83
CA ARG A 222 -15.69 7.75 17.19
C ARG A 222 -16.84 7.27 16.30
N ILE A 223 -17.60 8.19 15.74
CA ILE A 223 -18.75 7.93 14.86
C ILE A 223 -18.67 8.93 13.70
N LEU A 224 -18.58 8.40 12.49
CA LEU A 224 -18.58 9.20 11.27
C LEU A 224 -19.83 8.87 10.45
N VAL A 225 -20.59 9.88 10.07
CA VAL A 225 -21.76 9.74 9.20
C VAL A 225 -21.45 10.33 7.84
N ILE A 226 -21.37 9.45 6.82
CA ILE A 226 -21.07 9.86 5.45
C ILE A 226 -22.38 9.98 4.67
N GLN A 227 -22.71 11.20 4.25
CA GLN A 227 -23.89 11.48 3.44
C GLN A 227 -23.49 11.99 2.04
N GLY A 228 -24.18 11.53 1.02
CA GLY A 228 -23.92 11.95 -0.36
C GLY A 228 -24.88 11.29 -1.34
N ALA A 229 -24.90 11.78 -2.60
CA ALA A 229 -25.74 11.25 -3.67
C ALA A 229 -25.39 9.78 -4.01
N ALA A 230 -26.30 9.08 -4.68
CA ALA A 230 -26.02 7.74 -5.22
C ALA A 230 -24.83 7.81 -6.21
N GLY A 231 -23.88 6.89 -6.11
CA GLY A 231 -22.69 6.88 -6.97
C GLY A 231 -21.53 7.80 -6.55
N SER A 232 -21.64 8.52 -5.41
CA SER A 232 -20.56 9.40 -4.91
C SER A 232 -19.39 8.69 -4.25
N GLY A 233 -19.30 7.36 -4.31
CA GLY A 233 -18.18 6.60 -3.75
C GLY A 233 -18.22 6.36 -2.24
N LYS A 234 -19.36 6.61 -1.55
CA LYS A 234 -19.48 6.45 -0.08
C LYS A 234 -19.00 5.09 0.43
N THR A 235 -19.40 4.03 -0.23
CA THR A 235 -19.01 2.66 0.14
C THR A 235 -17.51 2.42 -0.04
N SER A 236 -16.91 2.99 -1.10
CA SER A 236 -15.48 2.87 -1.37
C SER A 236 -14.61 3.64 -0.37
N ILE A 237 -15.20 4.64 0.31
CA ILE A 237 -14.50 5.42 1.35
C ILE A 237 -14.64 4.74 2.72
N ALA A 238 -15.74 4.03 2.96
CA ALA A 238 -16.06 3.41 4.25
C ALA A 238 -15.44 2.02 4.44
N LEU A 239 -14.96 1.39 3.37
CA LEU A 239 -14.29 0.08 3.34
C LEU A 239 -12.78 0.22 3.39
#